data_2ba8e4f8a85734c334104db1063b211a
#
_entry.id   2ba8e4f8a85734c334104db1063b211a
#
_cell.length_a   1.000
_cell.length_b   1.000
_cell.length_c   1.000
_cell.angle_alpha   90.00
_cell.angle_beta   90.00
_cell.angle_gamma   90.00
#
_symmetry.space_group_name_H-M   'P 1'
#
loop_
_entity.id
_entity.type
_entity.pdbx_description
1 polymer ?
#
loop_
_entity_poly.entity_id
_entity_poly.type
_entity_poly.pdbx_seq_one_letter_code
_entity_poly.pdbx_strand_id
1 'polypeptide(L)'
;MRVDLEAGMVLLEFQMAPHTAEEGVSQPVAQILDIVDKSGIPYQLTPMGTILEGEWDEVMAVVSRCFKHLAERHSRVGAHIKIDYRAGPAGRLKSKITSVENKLGRKLST
;
A
#
# COMPACT_ATOMS: atom_id res chain seq x y z
N MET A 1 -17.16 16.77 14.94
CA MET A 1 -17.76 15.51 14.47
C MET A 1 -16.68 14.42 14.50
N ARG A 2 -16.96 13.32 15.15
CA ARG A 2 -16.04 12.20 15.19
C ARG A 2 -16.21 11.35 13.94
N VAL A 3 -15.11 11.12 13.22
CA VAL A 3 -15.11 10.21 12.09
C VAL A 3 -14.83 8.80 12.60
N ASP A 4 -15.70 7.87 12.25
CA ASP A 4 -15.50 6.46 12.57
C ASP A 4 -14.69 5.81 11.45
N LEU A 5 -13.39 5.76 11.64
CA LEU A 5 -12.46 5.17 10.66
C LEU A 5 -12.55 3.65 10.61
N GLU A 6 -13.18 3.02 11.60
CA GLU A 6 -13.38 1.58 11.60
C GLU A 6 -14.49 1.13 10.65
N ALA A 7 -15.47 2.02 10.41
CA ALA A 7 -16.60 1.73 9.52
C ALA A 7 -16.25 1.90 8.04
N GLY A 8 -15.05 2.41 7.72
CA GLY A 8 -14.62 2.66 6.35
C GLY A 8 -13.35 1.93 6.03
N MET A 9 -13.05 1.86 4.74
CA MET A 9 -11.87 1.19 4.24
C MET A 9 -10.93 2.18 3.57
N VAL A 10 -9.65 1.99 3.79
CA VAL A 10 -8.58 2.78 3.19
C VAL A 10 -7.99 2.00 2.04
N LEU A 11 -7.86 2.65 0.91
CA LEU A 11 -7.00 2.21 -0.17
C LEU A 11 -5.75 3.09 -0.10
N LEU A 12 -4.60 2.47 0.15
CA LEU A 12 -3.35 3.20 0.36
C LEU A 12 -2.28 2.68 -0.58
N GLU A 13 -1.73 3.58 -1.39
CA GLU A 13 -0.54 3.27 -2.19
C GLU A 13 0.68 3.86 -1.50
N PHE A 14 1.74 3.09 -1.39
CA PHE A 14 3.00 3.61 -0.90
C PHE A 14 4.17 3.17 -1.74
N GLN A 15 5.16 4.02 -1.77
CA GLN A 15 6.50 3.73 -2.26
C GLN A 15 7.47 4.24 -1.20
N MET A 16 8.33 3.38 -0.69
CA MET A 16 9.36 3.81 0.24
C MET A 16 10.65 3.06 -0.01
N ALA A 17 11.75 3.74 0.15
CA ALA A 17 13.06 3.18 -0.06
C ALA A 17 14.11 3.98 0.71
N PRO A 18 15.23 3.34 1.09
CA PRO A 18 16.33 4.09 1.66
C PRO A 18 17.04 4.91 0.58
N HIS A 19 17.55 6.08 0.97
CA HIS A 19 18.47 6.84 0.14
C HIS A 19 19.89 6.38 0.49
N THR A 20 20.49 5.59 -0.39
CA THR A 20 21.82 5.04 -0.19
C THR A 20 22.73 5.47 -1.32
N ALA A 21 24.04 5.40 -1.07
CA ALA A 21 25.04 5.61 -2.13
C ALA A 21 25.19 4.41 -3.06
N GLU A 22 24.61 3.27 -2.69
CA GLU A 22 24.62 2.05 -3.50
C GLU A 22 23.54 2.09 -4.57
N GLU A 23 23.85 1.52 -5.72
CA GLU A 23 22.86 1.36 -6.78
C GLU A 23 21.86 0.25 -6.44
N GLY A 24 20.57 0.55 -6.65
CA GLY A 24 19.51 -0.41 -6.45
C GLY A 24 18.99 -0.48 -5.03
N VAL A 25 17.68 -0.61 -4.92
CA VAL A 25 16.95 -0.70 -3.65
C VAL A 25 16.09 -1.96 -3.58
N SER A 26 16.34 -2.92 -4.48
CA SER A 26 15.51 -4.12 -4.57
C SER A 26 15.56 -4.97 -3.29
N GLN A 27 16.71 -5.05 -2.65
CA GLN A 27 16.84 -5.83 -1.42
C GLN A 27 16.02 -5.23 -0.26
N PRO A 28 16.18 -3.94 0.08
CA PRO A 28 15.32 -3.32 1.10
C PRO A 28 13.84 -3.35 0.75
N VAL A 29 13.48 -3.15 -0.52
CA VAL A 29 12.09 -3.20 -0.97
C VAL A 29 11.53 -4.62 -0.81
N ALA A 30 12.30 -5.64 -1.16
CA ALA A 30 11.88 -7.04 -0.95
C ALA A 30 11.60 -7.33 0.53
N GLN A 31 12.40 -6.78 1.43
CA GLN A 31 12.21 -6.97 2.86
C GLN A 31 10.89 -6.37 3.36
N ILE A 32 10.55 -5.16 2.91
CA ILE A 32 9.27 -4.54 3.32
C ILE A 32 8.08 -5.22 2.66
N LEU A 33 8.21 -5.73 1.45
CA LEU A 33 7.15 -6.49 0.80
C LEU A 33 6.89 -7.82 1.51
N ASP A 34 7.90 -8.42 2.11
CA ASP A 34 7.73 -9.58 2.97
C ASP A 34 6.87 -9.23 4.20
N ILE A 35 7.09 -8.06 4.80
CA ILE A 35 6.25 -7.57 5.90
C ILE A 35 4.80 -7.41 5.45
N VAL A 36 4.59 -6.81 4.28
CA VAL A 36 3.25 -6.63 3.71
C VAL A 36 2.56 -7.98 3.50
N ASP A 37 3.25 -8.90 2.85
CA ASP A 37 2.69 -10.22 2.54
C ASP A 37 2.30 -10.99 3.80
N LYS A 38 3.16 -10.98 4.81
CA LYS A 38 2.90 -11.67 6.07
C LYS A 38 1.82 -11.01 6.92
N SER A 39 1.48 -9.76 6.64
CA SER A 39 0.44 -9.05 7.40
C SER A 39 -0.95 -9.63 7.18
N GLY A 40 -1.17 -10.31 6.07
CA GLY A 40 -2.46 -10.90 5.73
C GLY A 40 -3.48 -9.92 5.16
N ILE A 41 -3.18 -8.62 5.08
CA ILE A 41 -4.12 -7.67 4.47
C ILE A 41 -4.05 -7.75 2.94
N PRO A 42 -5.17 -7.47 2.24
CA PRO A 42 -5.15 -7.43 0.78
C PRO A 42 -4.16 -6.40 0.25
N TYR A 43 -3.37 -6.80 -0.74
CA TYR A 43 -2.40 -5.90 -1.34
C TYR A 43 -2.18 -6.23 -2.82
N GLN A 44 -1.61 -5.27 -3.53
CA GLN A 44 -1.20 -5.44 -4.91
C GLN A 44 0.16 -4.77 -5.11
N LEU A 45 1.14 -5.54 -5.57
CA LEU A 45 2.44 -5.00 -5.95
C LEU A 45 2.38 -4.50 -7.39
N THR A 46 2.91 -3.29 -7.61
CA THR A 46 3.10 -2.74 -8.95
C THR A 46 4.54 -2.27 -9.11
N PRO A 47 5.01 -2.06 -10.36
CA PRO A 47 6.37 -1.54 -10.56
C PRO A 47 6.63 -0.17 -9.92
N MET A 48 5.58 0.59 -9.63
CA MET A 48 5.70 1.96 -9.12
C MET A 48 5.36 2.09 -7.64
N GLY A 49 4.84 1.03 -7.02
CA GLY A 49 4.48 1.08 -5.61
C GLY A 49 3.62 -0.11 -5.20
N THR A 50 3.22 -0.11 -3.96
CA THR A 50 2.41 -1.18 -3.37
C THR A 50 1.10 -0.59 -2.88
N ILE A 51 0.00 -1.27 -3.19
CA ILE A 51 -1.34 -0.82 -2.82
C ILE A 51 -1.87 -1.76 -1.75
N LEU A 52 -2.31 -1.19 -0.63
CA LEU A 52 -2.91 -1.91 0.49
C LEU A 52 -4.38 -1.53 0.60
N GLU A 53 -5.20 -2.46 1.08
CA GLU A 53 -6.58 -2.19 1.40
C GLU A 53 -6.91 -2.73 2.79
N GLY A 54 -7.59 -1.94 3.60
CA GLY A 54 -7.99 -2.37 4.92
C GLY A 54 -8.54 -1.22 5.76
N GLU A 55 -8.81 -1.51 7.01
CA GLU A 55 -9.15 -0.49 7.98
C GLU A 55 -7.93 0.39 8.26
N TRP A 56 -8.19 1.63 8.65
CA TRP A 56 -7.13 2.61 8.86
C TRP A 56 -6.01 2.09 9.77
N ASP A 57 -6.36 1.57 10.94
CA ASP A 57 -5.36 1.15 11.91
C ASP A 57 -4.54 -0.04 11.40
N GLU A 58 -5.16 -0.98 10.70
CA GLU A 58 -4.48 -2.13 10.12
C GLU A 58 -3.49 -1.71 9.04
N VAL A 59 -3.93 -0.87 8.12
CA VAL A 59 -3.11 -0.40 7.01
C VAL A 59 -1.94 0.43 7.54
N MET A 60 -2.22 1.36 8.45
CA MET A 60 -1.17 2.21 9.03
C MET A 60 -0.18 1.42 9.87
N ALA A 61 -0.62 0.36 10.53
CA ALA A 61 0.28 -0.52 11.28
C ALA A 61 1.29 -1.22 10.34
N VAL A 62 0.84 -1.67 9.18
CA VAL A 62 1.72 -2.29 8.18
C VAL A 62 2.71 -1.28 7.62
N VAL A 63 2.23 -0.11 7.22
CA VAL A 63 3.08 0.97 6.71
C VAL A 63 4.13 1.38 7.75
N SER A 64 3.69 1.51 9.00
CA SER A 64 4.59 1.86 10.11
C SER A 64 5.70 0.82 10.30
N ARG A 65 5.36 -0.47 10.25
CA ARG A 65 6.36 -1.54 10.37
C ARG A 65 7.37 -1.51 9.22
N CYS A 66 6.89 -1.28 8.00
CA CYS A 66 7.77 -1.15 6.84
C CYS A 66 8.73 0.03 7.00
N PHE A 67 8.20 1.18 7.37
CA PHE A 67 9.01 2.39 7.56
C PHE A 67 10.06 2.20 8.66
N LYS A 68 9.66 1.67 9.81
CA LYS A 68 10.58 1.44 10.93
C LYS A 68 11.67 0.44 10.59
N HIS A 69 11.32 -0.60 9.82
CA HIS A 69 12.31 -1.57 9.34
C HIS A 69 13.43 -0.89 8.55
N LEU A 70 13.07 0.01 7.65
CA LEU A 70 14.05 0.75 6.86
C LEU A 70 14.81 1.78 7.71
N ALA A 71 14.11 2.50 8.56
CA ALA A 71 14.71 3.57 9.38
C ALA A 71 15.70 3.04 10.41
N GLU A 72 15.54 1.81 10.87
CA GLU A 72 16.47 1.15 11.78
C GLU A 72 17.79 0.78 11.10
N ARG A 73 17.80 0.67 9.79
CA ARG A 73 18.93 0.15 8.99
C ARG A 73 19.56 1.20 8.10
N HIS A 74 18.90 2.35 7.93
CA HIS A 74 19.35 3.39 7.01
C HIS A 74 19.16 4.76 7.64
N SER A 75 20.11 5.66 7.40
CA SER A 75 20.07 7.00 7.97
C SER A 75 19.06 7.92 7.28
N ARG A 76 18.63 7.56 6.07
CA ARG A 76 17.67 8.36 5.31
C ARG A 76 16.72 7.45 4.53
N VAL A 77 15.42 7.67 4.74
CA VAL A 77 14.36 6.94 4.08
C VAL A 77 13.38 7.95 3.48
N GLY A 78 13.05 7.76 2.22
CA GLY A 78 11.99 8.53 1.56
C GLY A 78 10.73 7.69 1.44
N ALA A 79 9.58 8.33 1.59
CA ALA A 79 8.29 7.65 1.43
C ALA A 79 7.29 8.58 0.74
N HIS A 80 6.58 8.00 -0.22
CA HIS A 80 5.43 8.63 -0.84
C HIS A 80 4.22 7.79 -0.51
N ILE A 81 3.19 8.42 0.05
CA ILE A 81 1.98 7.73 0.51
C ILE A 81 0.78 8.47 -0.03
N LYS A 82 -0.09 7.74 -0.69
CA LYS A 82 -1.35 8.27 -1.21
C LYS A 82 -2.50 7.47 -0.61
N ILE A 83 -3.45 8.15 -0.02
CA ILE A 83 -4.57 7.52 0.68
C ILE A 83 -5.88 7.95 0.04
N ASP A 84 -6.74 6.97 -0.20
CA ASP A 84 -8.14 7.18 -0.59
C ASP A 84 -9.01 6.48 0.44
N TYR A 85 -9.69 7.24 1.27
CA TYR A 85 -10.63 6.72 2.27
C TYR A 85 -12.06 6.81 1.74
N ARG A 86 -12.81 5.74 1.95
CA ARG A 86 -14.23 5.71 1.62
C ARG A 86 -15.00 4.94 2.67
N ALA A 87 -16.04 5.56 3.22
CA ALA A 87 -16.98 4.84 4.07
C ALA A 87 -17.74 3.82 3.22
N GLY A 88 -17.91 2.62 3.76
CA GLY A 88 -18.66 1.58 3.07
C GLY A 88 -17.85 0.29 2.88
N PRO A 89 -18.33 -0.58 1.96
CA PRO A 89 -17.77 -1.93 1.85
C PRO A 89 -16.35 -1.97 1.31
N ALA A 90 -15.65 -3.04 1.65
CA ALA A 90 -14.31 -3.36 1.17
C ALA A 90 -14.34 -3.83 -0.29
N GLY A 91 -13.18 -4.10 -0.84
CA GLY A 91 -13.02 -4.70 -2.17
C GLY A 91 -12.69 -3.73 -3.29
N ARG A 92 -12.36 -2.48 -2.97
CA ARG A 92 -12.04 -1.45 -3.97
C ARG A 92 -10.76 -1.71 -4.73
N LEU A 93 -9.85 -2.49 -4.16
CA LEU A 93 -8.62 -2.88 -4.84
C LEU A 93 -8.90 -3.55 -6.18
N LYS A 94 -10.00 -4.32 -6.24
CA LYS A 94 -10.45 -4.98 -7.47
C LYS A 94 -11.61 -4.28 -8.12
N SER A 95 -12.53 -3.70 -7.35
CA SER A 95 -13.76 -3.13 -7.89
C SER A 95 -13.51 -1.90 -8.75
N LYS A 96 -12.50 -1.10 -8.45
CA LYS A 96 -12.14 0.03 -9.31
C LYS A 96 -11.71 -0.42 -10.70
N ILE A 97 -10.91 -1.48 -10.76
CA ILE A 97 -10.46 -2.08 -12.03
C ILE A 97 -11.64 -2.69 -12.78
N THR A 98 -12.45 -3.48 -12.10
CA THR A 98 -13.63 -4.12 -12.67
C THR A 98 -14.62 -3.10 -13.22
N SER A 99 -14.84 -2.00 -12.50
CA SER A 99 -15.74 -0.93 -12.93
C SER A 99 -15.29 -0.32 -14.26
N VAL A 100 -14.00 -0.05 -14.40
CA VAL A 100 -13.43 0.51 -15.64
C VAL A 100 -13.55 -0.52 -16.78
N GLU A 101 -13.19 -1.76 -16.51
CA GLU A 101 -13.26 -2.83 -17.51
C GLU A 101 -14.69 -3.05 -18.00
N ASN A 102 -15.67 -3.02 -17.09
CA ASN A 102 -17.08 -3.15 -17.45
C ASN A 102 -17.54 -2.00 -18.34
N LYS A 103 -17.10 -0.77 -18.07
CA LYS A 103 -17.44 0.40 -18.91
C LYS A 103 -16.83 0.31 -20.29
N LEU A 104 -15.67 -0.30 -20.42
CA LEU A 104 -14.99 -0.51 -21.71
C LEU A 104 -15.48 -1.76 -22.42
N GLY A 105 -16.13 -2.70 -21.73
CA GLY A 105 -16.56 -3.98 -22.27
C GLY A 105 -15.43 -4.94 -22.56
N ARG A 106 -14.28 -4.77 -21.93
CA ARG A 106 -13.12 -5.66 -22.11
C ARG A 106 -12.18 -5.59 -20.89
N LYS A 107 -11.37 -6.63 -20.77
CA LYS A 107 -10.32 -6.65 -19.74
C LYS A 107 -9.13 -5.80 -20.16
N LEU A 108 -8.51 -5.18 -19.16
CA LEU A 108 -7.28 -4.42 -19.34
C LEU A 108 -6.10 -5.18 -18.74
N SER A 109 -4.90 -4.74 -19.09
CA SER A 109 -3.67 -5.25 -18.46
C SER A 109 -3.58 -4.70 -17.04
N THR A 110 -3.59 -5.59 -16.10
CA THR A 110 -3.53 -5.22 -14.68
C THR A 110 -2.51 -6.03 -13.91
#